data_843e7dc2c793d96660f9dc62e5e1a393
#
_entry.id   843e7dc2c793d96660f9dc62e5e1a393
#
_cell.length_a   1.000
_cell.length_b   1.000
_cell.length_c   1.000
_cell.angle_alpha   90.00
_cell.angle_beta   90.00
_cell.angle_gamma   90.00
#
_symmetry.space_group_name_H-M   'P 1'
#
loop_
_entity.id
_entity.type
_entity.pdbx_description
1 polymer ?
#
loop_
_entity_poly.entity_id
_entity_poly.type
_entity_poly.pdbx_seq_one_letter_code
_entity_poly.pdbx_strand_id
1 'polypeptide(L)'
;DTTHVPVGEDQKQHLELSRDIAQKFNLDFNSNDFLKIPEPMIQKEFARIMSLKDGTKKMSKSDPSEMSRINLNDSKEEIENKIKKAKTDTLALPDNIKELENRPEAKNLLGIFSSLNNQEINKTIKEFSGKSFSEFKKKLSEIAIEKIYPISLEMSKLKKDFTFIDSVL
;
A
#
# COMPACT_ATOMS: atom_id res chain seq x y z
N ASP A 1 -22.22 -9.22 8.21
CA ASP A 1 -21.70 -9.08 9.59
C ASP A 1 -20.18 -8.94 9.57
N THR A 2 -19.72 -7.70 9.31
CA THR A 2 -18.29 -7.40 9.25
C THR A 2 -17.70 -7.35 10.66
N THR A 3 -16.66 -8.14 10.91
CA THR A 3 -15.95 -8.17 12.21
C THR A 3 -14.66 -7.34 12.19
N HIS A 4 -14.01 -7.22 11.04
CA HIS A 4 -12.76 -6.47 10.86
C HIS A 4 -12.82 -5.61 9.61
N VAL A 5 -12.37 -4.35 9.71
CA VAL A 5 -12.37 -3.40 8.60
C VAL A 5 -10.96 -2.88 8.36
N PRO A 6 -10.32 -3.24 7.23
CA PRO A 6 -9.04 -2.65 6.84
C PRO A 6 -9.25 -1.18 6.49
N VAL A 7 -8.64 -0.28 7.25
CA VAL A 7 -8.76 1.17 7.06
C VAL A 7 -7.42 1.87 7.25
N GLY A 8 -7.26 3.01 6.58
CA GLY A 8 -6.18 3.94 6.89
C GLY A 8 -6.49 4.74 8.16
N GLU A 9 -5.48 5.39 8.71
CA GLU A 9 -5.60 6.21 9.93
C GLU A 9 -6.63 7.34 9.78
N ASP A 10 -6.81 7.85 8.56
CA ASP A 10 -7.79 8.89 8.23
C ASP A 10 -9.26 8.42 8.31
N GLN A 11 -9.52 7.13 8.31
CA GLN A 11 -10.86 6.54 8.40
C GLN A 11 -11.21 6.02 9.81
N LYS A 12 -10.26 6.04 10.73
CA LYS A 12 -10.44 5.50 12.08
C LYS A 12 -11.63 6.11 12.80
N GLN A 13 -11.79 7.44 12.75
CA GLN A 13 -12.88 8.14 13.41
C GLN A 13 -14.27 7.73 12.89
N HIS A 14 -14.39 7.50 11.59
CA HIS A 14 -15.65 7.03 11.01
C HIS A 14 -16.01 5.62 11.48
N LEU A 15 -14.99 4.78 11.64
CA LEU A 15 -15.21 3.43 12.16
C LEU A 15 -15.55 3.44 13.65
N GLU A 16 -14.92 4.30 14.45
CA GLU A 16 -15.26 4.50 15.86
C GLU A 16 -16.74 4.93 16.02
N LEU A 17 -17.21 5.87 15.21
CA LEU A 17 -18.63 6.24 15.20
C LEU A 17 -19.54 5.04 14.88
N SER A 18 -19.17 4.22 13.91
CA SER A 18 -19.95 3.02 13.57
C SER A 18 -20.00 2.02 14.73
N ARG A 19 -18.91 1.88 15.47
CA ARG A 19 -18.81 1.04 16.68
C ARG A 19 -19.74 1.56 17.79
N ASP A 20 -19.70 2.87 18.04
CA ASP A 20 -20.55 3.50 19.07
C ASP A 20 -22.04 3.32 18.74
N ILE A 21 -22.42 3.48 17.47
CA ILE A 21 -23.79 3.24 17.02
C ILE A 21 -24.20 1.78 17.25
N ALA A 22 -23.35 0.81 16.87
CA ALA A 22 -23.62 -0.60 17.05
C ALA A 22 -23.75 -0.96 18.55
N GLN A 23 -22.87 -0.46 19.40
CA GLN A 23 -22.92 -0.67 20.85
C GLN A 23 -24.20 -0.10 21.45
N LYS A 24 -24.54 1.17 21.10
CA LYS A 24 -25.73 1.80 21.62
C LYS A 24 -27.01 1.07 21.19
N PHE A 25 -27.09 0.66 19.93
CA PHE A 25 -28.21 -0.14 19.42
C PHE A 25 -28.38 -1.43 20.22
N ASN A 26 -27.32 -2.20 20.41
CA ASN A 26 -27.34 -3.44 21.15
C ASN A 26 -27.81 -3.24 22.60
N LEU A 27 -27.37 -2.14 23.24
CA LEU A 27 -27.79 -1.78 24.60
C LEU A 27 -29.27 -1.36 24.67
N ASP A 28 -29.68 -0.45 23.79
CA ASP A 28 -31.04 0.12 23.82
C ASP A 28 -32.13 -0.93 23.56
N PHE A 29 -31.79 -1.95 22.73
CA PHE A 29 -32.73 -3.01 22.37
C PHE A 29 -32.49 -4.33 23.15
N ASN A 30 -31.65 -4.32 24.20
CA ASN A 30 -31.24 -5.52 24.94
C ASN A 30 -30.87 -6.73 24.05
N SER A 31 -30.27 -6.42 22.91
CA SER A 31 -29.89 -7.43 21.93
C SER A 31 -28.42 -7.80 22.13
N ASN A 32 -28.19 -9.05 22.56
CA ASN A 32 -26.83 -9.54 22.69
C ASN A 32 -26.20 -9.68 21.30
N ASP A 33 -25.38 -8.67 20.93
CA ASP A 33 -24.50 -8.75 19.76
C ASP A 33 -25.23 -8.89 18.39
N PHE A 34 -26.44 -8.30 18.29
CA PHE A 34 -27.21 -8.27 17.04
C PHE A 34 -26.44 -7.51 15.94
N LEU A 35 -25.93 -6.31 16.27
CA LEU A 35 -24.99 -5.64 15.43
C LEU A 35 -23.57 -6.00 15.87
N LYS A 36 -22.79 -6.61 14.97
CA LYS A 36 -21.38 -6.88 15.21
C LYS A 36 -20.61 -5.55 15.32
N ILE A 37 -19.75 -5.45 16.33
CA ILE A 37 -18.90 -4.27 16.54
C ILE A 37 -17.62 -4.49 15.73
N PRO A 38 -17.40 -3.74 14.61
CA PRO A 38 -16.25 -3.99 13.76
C PRO A 38 -14.95 -3.49 14.41
N GLU A 39 -13.88 -4.26 14.26
CA GLU A 39 -12.54 -3.88 14.70
C GLU A 39 -11.73 -3.24 13.57
N PRO A 40 -11.03 -2.12 13.81
CA PRO A 40 -10.17 -1.51 12.81
C PRO A 40 -8.90 -2.35 12.60
N MET A 41 -8.60 -2.67 11.34
CA MET A 41 -7.32 -3.23 10.94
C MET A 41 -6.46 -2.11 10.34
N ILE A 42 -5.70 -1.42 11.19
CA ILE A 42 -4.79 -0.34 10.77
C ILE A 42 -3.38 -0.89 10.74
N GLN A 43 -2.73 -0.82 9.57
CA GLN A 43 -1.31 -1.12 9.49
C GLN A 43 -0.52 -0.01 10.20
N LYS A 44 0.29 -0.39 11.18
CA LYS A 44 1.08 0.56 11.98
C LYS A 44 2.23 1.19 11.20
N GLU A 45 2.80 0.45 10.23
CA GLU A 45 3.93 0.89 9.41
C GLU A 45 3.50 1.05 7.95
N PHE A 46 3.94 2.14 7.32
CA PHE A 46 3.67 2.45 5.90
C PHE A 46 2.18 2.43 5.50
N ALA A 47 1.29 2.81 6.44
CA ALA A 47 -0.14 2.99 6.17
C ALA A 47 -0.42 4.01 5.04
N ARG A 48 0.58 4.78 4.64
CA ARG A 48 0.51 5.78 3.57
C ARG A 48 1.67 5.61 2.60
N ILE A 49 1.35 5.20 1.38
CA ILE A 49 2.31 5.16 0.26
C ILE A 49 2.36 6.54 -0.40
N MET A 50 3.57 7.02 -0.63
CA MET A 50 3.82 8.32 -1.24
C MET A 50 4.07 8.20 -2.74
N SER A 51 3.90 9.30 -3.46
CA SER A 51 4.13 9.39 -4.90
C SER A 51 5.55 8.97 -5.29
N LEU A 52 5.69 8.24 -6.39
CA LEU A 52 7.00 7.90 -6.95
C LEU A 52 7.77 9.12 -7.49
N LYS A 53 7.07 10.22 -7.76
CA LYS A 53 7.67 11.48 -8.24
C LYS A 53 7.99 12.46 -7.12
N ASP A 54 7.37 12.31 -5.95
CA ASP A 54 7.50 13.24 -4.83
C ASP A 54 7.18 12.50 -3.54
N GLY A 55 8.21 12.11 -2.80
CA GLY A 55 8.08 11.37 -1.54
C GLY A 55 7.37 12.14 -0.41
N THR A 56 7.06 13.42 -0.61
CA THR A 56 6.31 14.24 0.36
C THR A 56 4.80 14.26 0.09
N LYS A 57 4.37 13.85 -1.12
CA LYS A 57 2.96 13.84 -1.53
C LYS A 57 2.40 12.42 -1.50
N LYS A 58 1.17 12.26 -1.00
CA LYS A 58 0.45 10.97 -1.04
C LYS A 58 0.32 10.49 -2.50
N MET A 59 0.55 9.20 -2.73
CA MET A 59 0.22 8.55 -4.00
C MET A 59 -1.29 8.70 -4.26
N SER A 60 -1.66 9.25 -5.41
CA SER A 60 -3.06 9.55 -5.72
C SER A 60 -3.43 9.07 -7.12
N LYS A 61 -4.62 8.46 -7.23
CA LYS A 61 -5.22 8.07 -8.50
C LYS A 61 -5.53 9.29 -9.39
N SER A 62 -5.80 10.44 -8.78
CA SER A 62 -6.12 11.71 -9.48
C SER A 62 -4.88 12.52 -9.89
N ASP A 63 -3.66 12.07 -9.59
CA ASP A 63 -2.45 12.74 -10.06
C ASP A 63 -2.41 12.68 -11.61
N PRO A 64 -2.19 13.82 -12.29
CA PRO A 64 -2.14 13.85 -13.77
C PRO A 64 -1.00 13.01 -14.36
N SER A 65 0.04 12.72 -13.57
CA SER A 65 1.18 11.92 -14.01
C SER A 65 0.99 10.45 -13.69
N GLU A 66 0.87 9.60 -14.70
CA GLU A 66 0.87 8.14 -14.55
C GLU A 66 2.16 7.60 -13.90
N MET A 67 3.27 8.35 -14.00
CA MET A 67 4.55 8.00 -13.40
C MET A 67 4.59 8.20 -11.88
N SER A 68 3.56 8.79 -11.28
CA SER A 68 3.48 9.06 -9.84
C SER A 68 3.05 7.84 -9.02
N ARG A 69 2.46 6.83 -9.68
CA ARG A 69 1.83 5.67 -9.03
C ARG A 69 2.02 4.38 -9.82
N ILE A 70 1.85 3.26 -9.13
CA ILE A 70 1.68 1.94 -9.75
C ILE A 70 0.19 1.61 -9.71
N ASN A 71 -0.40 1.31 -10.85
CA ASN A 71 -1.78 0.86 -10.97
C ASN A 71 -1.82 -0.69 -10.95
N LEU A 72 -2.92 -1.26 -10.46
CA LEU A 72 -3.07 -2.72 -10.43
C LEU A 72 -3.24 -3.35 -11.83
N ASN A 73 -3.42 -2.53 -12.86
CA ASN A 73 -3.49 -2.97 -14.25
C ASN A 73 -2.24 -2.63 -15.07
N ASP A 74 -1.17 -2.15 -14.42
CA ASP A 74 0.10 -1.90 -15.11
C ASP A 74 0.73 -3.21 -15.60
N SER A 75 1.33 -3.17 -16.78
CA SER A 75 2.18 -4.26 -17.30
C SER A 75 3.50 -4.37 -16.52
N LYS A 76 4.24 -5.45 -16.75
CA LYS A 76 5.57 -5.61 -16.15
C LYS A 76 6.50 -4.45 -16.52
N GLU A 77 6.50 -4.08 -17.79
CA GLU A 77 7.33 -3.02 -18.36
C GLU A 77 6.96 -1.65 -17.78
N GLU A 78 5.67 -1.42 -17.55
CA GLU A 78 5.20 -0.18 -16.92
C GLU A 78 5.62 -0.10 -15.45
N ILE A 79 5.46 -1.19 -14.68
CA ILE A 79 5.91 -1.26 -13.28
C ILE A 79 7.41 -0.99 -13.20
N GLU A 80 8.21 -1.69 -14.00
CA GLU A 80 9.66 -1.52 -14.02
C GLU A 80 10.06 -0.09 -14.38
N ASN A 81 9.47 0.48 -15.43
CA ASN A 81 9.77 1.84 -15.88
C ASN A 81 9.39 2.89 -14.83
N LYS A 82 8.24 2.74 -14.17
CA LYS A 82 7.79 3.65 -13.10
C LYS A 82 8.73 3.62 -11.90
N ILE A 83 9.15 2.44 -11.46
CA ILE A 83 10.12 2.29 -10.36
C ILE A 83 11.49 2.83 -10.77
N LYS A 84 11.98 2.50 -11.96
CA LYS A 84 13.26 3.00 -12.49
C LYS A 84 13.31 4.53 -12.48
N LYS A 85 12.22 5.18 -12.89
CA LYS A 85 12.09 6.64 -12.96
C LYS A 85 11.62 7.31 -11.66
N ALA A 86 11.31 6.54 -10.62
CA ALA A 86 10.96 7.10 -9.32
C ALA A 86 12.05 8.06 -8.83
N LYS A 87 11.62 9.19 -8.25
CA LYS A 87 12.54 10.19 -7.71
C LYS A 87 13.35 9.63 -6.55
N THR A 88 14.62 9.96 -6.51
CA THR A 88 15.55 9.61 -5.42
C THR A 88 16.58 10.72 -5.26
N ASP A 89 17.18 10.80 -4.09
CA ASP A 89 18.38 11.62 -3.88
C ASP A 89 19.63 10.93 -4.46
N THR A 90 20.78 11.59 -4.34
CA THR A 90 22.07 11.13 -4.89
C THR A 90 22.92 10.33 -3.90
N LEU A 91 22.46 10.18 -2.66
CA LEU A 91 23.21 9.49 -1.61
C LEU A 91 22.99 7.99 -1.71
N ALA A 92 23.91 7.22 -1.13
CA ALA A 92 23.71 5.79 -0.91
C ALA A 92 22.49 5.55 0.02
N LEU A 93 21.92 4.35 0.00
CA LEU A 93 20.83 4.01 0.90
C LEU A 93 21.30 4.06 2.36
N PRO A 94 20.42 4.54 3.28
CA PRO A 94 20.78 4.74 4.68
C PRO A 94 21.06 3.42 5.40
N ASP A 95 21.81 3.48 6.49
CA ASP A 95 22.10 2.33 7.33
C ASP A 95 21.20 2.26 8.59
N ASN A 96 20.44 3.32 8.86
CA ASN A 96 19.52 3.38 10.00
C ASN A 96 18.24 4.17 9.69
N ILE A 97 17.20 3.94 10.52
CA ILE A 97 15.87 4.53 10.33
C ILE A 97 15.85 6.05 10.52
N LYS A 98 16.75 6.62 11.33
CA LYS A 98 16.78 8.06 11.62
C LYS A 98 17.14 8.87 10.39
N GLU A 99 18.01 8.34 9.54
CA GLU A 99 18.39 9.01 8.28
C GLU A 99 17.22 9.13 7.32
N LEU A 100 16.20 8.28 7.44
CA LEU A 100 14.99 8.36 6.61
C LEU A 100 14.08 9.54 6.93
N GLU A 101 14.23 10.19 8.10
CA GLU A 101 13.39 11.34 8.48
C GLU A 101 13.51 12.49 7.50
N ASN A 102 14.69 12.72 6.96
CA ASN A 102 14.98 13.81 6.00
C ASN A 102 15.11 13.30 4.55
N ARG A 103 14.77 12.05 4.27
CA ARG A 103 14.89 11.42 2.95
C ARG A 103 13.57 10.77 2.53
N PRO A 104 12.53 11.56 2.24
CA PRO A 104 11.17 11.06 2.01
C PRO A 104 11.07 10.07 0.84
N GLU A 105 11.85 10.26 -0.23
CA GLU A 105 11.89 9.33 -1.36
C GLU A 105 12.48 7.97 -0.97
N ALA A 106 13.59 7.97 -0.23
CA ALA A 106 14.20 6.75 0.30
C ALA A 106 13.25 6.02 1.25
N LYS A 107 12.63 6.76 2.18
CA LYS A 107 11.63 6.23 3.11
C LYS A 107 10.47 5.57 2.38
N ASN A 108 9.94 6.24 1.34
CA ASN A 108 8.83 5.71 0.55
C ASN A 108 9.21 4.41 -0.17
N LEU A 109 10.31 4.40 -0.90
CA LEU A 109 10.70 3.24 -1.70
C LEU A 109 11.10 2.03 -0.84
N LEU A 110 11.84 2.25 0.26
CA LEU A 110 12.17 1.20 1.24
C LEU A 110 10.91 0.68 1.93
N GLY A 111 9.95 1.57 2.25
CA GLY A 111 8.66 1.18 2.82
C GLY A 111 7.82 0.34 1.87
N ILE A 112 7.78 0.70 0.57
CA ILE A 112 7.10 -0.11 -0.45
C ILE A 112 7.73 -1.51 -0.52
N PHE A 113 9.07 -1.61 -0.58
CA PHE A 113 9.77 -2.89 -0.59
C PHE A 113 9.46 -3.74 0.63
N SER A 114 9.54 -3.13 1.82
CA SER A 114 9.24 -3.75 3.11
C SER A 114 7.83 -4.33 3.15
N SER A 115 6.84 -3.54 2.70
CA SER A 115 5.44 -3.95 2.64
C SER A 115 5.19 -5.08 1.64
N LEU A 116 5.76 -5.01 0.44
CA LEU A 116 5.61 -6.06 -0.59
C LEU A 116 6.27 -7.37 -0.18
N ASN A 117 7.35 -7.30 0.58
CA ASN A 117 8.10 -8.46 1.06
C ASN A 117 7.64 -8.95 2.45
N ASN A 118 6.62 -8.31 3.02
CA ASN A 118 6.10 -8.60 4.36
C ASN A 118 7.21 -8.69 5.42
N GLN A 119 8.10 -7.72 5.43
CA GLN A 119 9.21 -7.66 6.38
C GLN A 119 9.31 -6.29 7.07
N GLU A 120 9.91 -6.25 8.24
CA GLU A 120 10.14 -5.01 8.99
C GLU A 120 11.11 -4.08 8.25
N ILE A 121 10.86 -2.76 8.32
CA ILE A 121 11.69 -1.74 7.68
C ILE A 121 13.16 -1.79 8.10
N ASN A 122 13.44 -2.09 9.37
CA ASN A 122 14.80 -2.20 9.87
C ASN A 122 15.60 -3.33 9.19
N LYS A 123 14.91 -4.42 8.82
CA LYS A 123 15.53 -5.52 8.07
C LYS A 123 15.84 -5.08 6.64
N THR A 124 14.89 -4.39 6.00
CA THR A 124 15.08 -3.82 4.65
C THR A 124 16.24 -2.82 4.62
N ILE A 125 16.33 -1.91 5.60
CA ILE A 125 17.42 -0.96 5.69
C ILE A 125 18.78 -1.68 5.78
N LYS A 126 18.89 -2.68 6.66
CA LYS A 126 20.13 -3.46 6.81
C LYS A 126 20.53 -4.20 5.54
N GLU A 127 19.57 -4.76 4.81
CA GLU A 127 19.79 -5.50 3.56
C GLU A 127 20.36 -4.60 2.45
N PHE A 128 19.93 -3.35 2.41
CA PHE A 128 20.29 -2.40 1.36
C PHE A 128 21.23 -1.28 1.82
N SER A 129 21.68 -1.29 3.06
CA SER A 129 22.61 -0.30 3.62
C SER A 129 23.80 -0.07 2.70
N GLY A 130 24.10 1.19 2.40
CA GLY A 130 25.23 1.60 1.56
C GLY A 130 25.14 1.28 0.07
N LYS A 131 24.09 0.57 -0.37
CA LYS A 131 23.88 0.26 -1.79
C LYS A 131 23.38 1.48 -2.56
N SER A 132 23.56 1.45 -3.89
CA SER A 132 23.02 2.47 -4.77
C SER A 132 21.51 2.31 -4.97
N PHE A 133 20.80 3.42 -5.24
CA PHE A 133 19.40 3.35 -5.66
C PHE A 133 19.21 2.56 -6.94
N SER A 134 20.19 2.49 -7.82
CA SER A 134 20.08 1.72 -9.07
C SER A 134 19.96 0.22 -8.78
N GLU A 135 20.77 -0.30 -7.88
CA GLU A 135 20.71 -1.72 -7.47
C GLU A 135 19.42 -2.02 -6.72
N PHE A 136 19.05 -1.14 -5.78
CA PHE A 136 17.83 -1.28 -5.01
C PHE A 136 16.56 -1.26 -5.89
N LYS A 137 16.46 -0.31 -6.84
CA LYS A 137 15.31 -0.21 -7.74
C LYS A 137 15.13 -1.45 -8.61
N LYS A 138 16.20 -2.14 -8.99
CA LYS A 138 16.10 -3.44 -9.68
C LYS A 138 15.39 -4.47 -8.80
N LYS A 139 15.80 -4.59 -7.53
CA LYS A 139 15.18 -5.52 -6.58
C LYS A 139 13.74 -5.11 -6.25
N LEU A 140 13.47 -3.82 -6.10
CA LEU A 140 12.11 -3.31 -5.90
C LEU A 140 11.22 -3.62 -7.11
N SER A 141 11.73 -3.50 -8.34
CA SER A 141 10.99 -3.85 -9.54
C SER A 141 10.67 -5.34 -9.60
N GLU A 142 11.65 -6.20 -9.30
CA GLU A 142 11.47 -7.65 -9.25
C GLU A 142 10.34 -8.04 -8.30
N ILE A 143 10.37 -7.57 -7.04
CA ILE A 143 9.34 -7.89 -6.06
C ILE A 143 7.99 -7.26 -6.40
N ALA A 144 7.96 -6.03 -6.91
CA ALA A 144 6.73 -5.38 -7.33
C ALA A 144 6.06 -6.13 -8.49
N ILE A 145 6.80 -6.57 -9.48
CA ILE A 145 6.30 -7.39 -10.57
C ILE A 145 5.79 -8.73 -10.03
N GLU A 146 6.55 -9.40 -9.16
CA GLU A 146 6.14 -10.68 -8.55
C GLU A 146 4.80 -10.58 -7.82
N LYS A 147 4.57 -9.51 -7.06
CA LYS A 147 3.37 -9.36 -6.21
C LYS A 147 2.19 -8.69 -6.91
N ILE A 148 2.43 -7.73 -7.81
CA ILE A 148 1.37 -6.91 -8.42
C ILE A 148 0.92 -7.49 -9.77
N TYR A 149 1.86 -7.94 -10.61
CA TYR A 149 1.52 -8.38 -11.96
C TYR A 149 0.55 -9.57 -12.03
N PRO A 150 0.57 -10.57 -11.13
CA PRO A 150 -0.47 -11.62 -11.11
C PRO A 150 -1.89 -11.05 -10.95
N ILE A 151 -2.05 -9.96 -10.17
CA ILE A 151 -3.33 -9.26 -10.02
C ILE A 151 -3.74 -8.63 -11.35
N SER A 152 -2.81 -7.95 -12.03
CA SER A 152 -3.03 -7.36 -13.35
C SER A 152 -3.48 -8.41 -14.39
N LEU A 153 -2.84 -9.57 -14.40
CA LEU A 153 -3.20 -10.68 -15.28
C LEU A 153 -4.63 -11.16 -15.02
N GLU A 154 -4.98 -11.39 -13.76
CA GLU A 154 -6.31 -11.88 -13.40
C GLU A 154 -7.39 -10.83 -13.72
N MET A 155 -7.15 -9.57 -13.39
CA MET A 155 -8.04 -8.46 -13.79
C MET A 155 -8.25 -8.42 -15.31
N SER A 156 -7.20 -8.66 -16.10
CA SER A 156 -7.27 -8.66 -17.57
C SER A 156 -8.08 -9.83 -18.12
N LYS A 157 -8.03 -10.99 -17.47
CA LYS A 157 -8.88 -12.16 -17.83
C LYS A 157 -10.34 -11.88 -17.50
N LEU A 158 -10.60 -11.46 -16.26
CA LEU A 158 -11.97 -11.17 -15.81
C LEU A 158 -12.66 -10.09 -16.65
N LYS A 159 -11.92 -9.04 -17.03
CA LYS A 159 -12.47 -7.99 -17.93
C LYS A 159 -12.93 -8.51 -19.30
N LYS A 160 -12.48 -9.68 -19.72
CA LYS A 160 -12.88 -10.31 -21.00
C LYS A 160 -13.95 -11.37 -20.83
N ASP A 161 -14.23 -11.79 -19.61
CA ASP A 161 -15.20 -12.84 -19.29
C ASP A 161 -16.46 -12.22 -18.67
N PHE A 162 -17.27 -11.60 -19.51
CA PHE A 162 -18.55 -11.01 -19.10
C PHE A 162 -19.52 -12.06 -18.54
N THR A 163 -19.48 -13.29 -19.07
CA THR A 163 -20.35 -14.37 -18.61
C THR A 163 -20.05 -14.73 -17.14
N PHE A 164 -18.78 -14.79 -16.80
CA PHE A 164 -18.38 -15.01 -15.39
C PHE A 164 -18.82 -13.84 -14.50
N ILE A 165 -18.57 -12.59 -14.95
CA ILE A 165 -18.95 -11.39 -14.18
C ILE A 165 -20.47 -11.39 -13.92
N ASP A 166 -21.29 -11.61 -14.95
CA ASP A 166 -22.75 -11.66 -14.85
C ASP A 166 -23.24 -12.78 -13.91
N SER A 167 -22.51 -13.90 -13.85
CA SER A 167 -22.85 -15.01 -12.94
C SER A 167 -22.57 -14.72 -11.46
N VAL A 168 -21.71 -13.73 -11.18
CA VAL A 168 -21.35 -13.33 -9.82
C VAL A 168 -22.23 -12.19 -9.30
N LEU A 169 -22.74 -11.35 -10.21
CA LEU A 169 -23.64 -10.24 -9.89
C LEU A 169 -25.08 -10.70 -9.69
#